data_aa6ac59b1b883e208c0d47da9735e46a
#
_entry.id   aa6ac59b1b883e208c0d47da9735e46a
#
_cell.length_a   1.000
_cell.length_b   1.000
_cell.length_c   1.000
_cell.angle_alpha   90.00
_cell.angle_beta   90.00
_cell.angle_gamma   90.00
#
_symmetry.space_group_name_H-M   'P 1'
#
loop_
_entity.id
_entity.type
_entity.pdbx_description
1 polymer ?
#
loop_
_entity_poly.entity_id
_entity_poly.type
_entity_poly.pdbx_seq_one_letter_code
_entity_poly.pdbx_strand_id
1 'polypeptide(L)' 'MENIINVLIEKTTNGYSAFSNEVSGVTYANSIQEIKENFTEVIDMYIDYLNEQEDYNKARILNDSEIKYYLEL' A
#
# COMPACT_ATOMS: atom_id res chain seq x y z
N MET A 1 -19.00 3.78 -7.23
CA MET A 1 -18.52 2.97 -6.10
C MET A 1 -17.08 3.35 -5.80
N GLU A 2 -16.78 3.67 -4.56
CA GLU A 2 -15.42 4.02 -4.18
C GLU A 2 -14.57 2.76 -4.05
N ASN A 3 -13.38 2.82 -4.61
CA ASN A 3 -12.39 1.78 -4.43
C ASN A 3 -11.44 2.19 -3.32
N ILE A 4 -11.14 1.27 -2.43
CA ILE A 4 -10.32 1.54 -1.25
C ILE A 4 -9.17 0.55 -1.20
N ILE A 5 -7.96 1.07 -0.97
CA ILE A 5 -6.80 0.26 -0.64
C ILE A 5 -6.68 0.26 0.89
N ASN A 6 -6.90 -0.89 1.49
CA ASN A 6 -6.82 -1.05 2.93
C ASN A 6 -5.40 -1.47 3.31
N VAL A 7 -4.73 -0.63 4.08
CA VAL A 7 -3.35 -0.88 4.51
C VAL A 7 -3.34 -1.17 5.99
N LEU A 8 -2.88 -2.36 6.35
CA LEU A 8 -2.75 -2.75 7.75
C LEU A 8 -1.35 -2.45 8.24
N ILE A 9 -1.25 -1.68 9.31
CA ILE A 9 0.02 -1.36 9.96
C ILE A 9 0.12 -2.14 11.25
N GLU A 10 1.16 -2.95 11.38
CA GLU A 10 1.41 -3.74 12.58
C GLU A 10 2.69 -3.27 13.25
N LYS A 11 2.68 -3.26 14.58
CA LYS A 11 3.88 -2.95 15.35
C LYS A 11 4.77 -4.19 15.39
N THR A 12 6.05 -3.98 15.11
CA THR A 12 7.08 -5.03 15.19
C THR A 12 8.02 -4.73 16.34
N THR A 13 8.99 -5.60 16.57
CA THR A 13 9.97 -5.42 17.65
C THR A 13 10.72 -4.10 17.53
N ASN A 14 11.09 -3.71 16.32
CA ASN A 14 11.96 -2.54 16.07
C ASN A 14 11.25 -1.40 15.32
N GLY A 15 9.94 -1.49 15.11
CA GLY A 15 9.24 -0.45 14.36
C GLY A 15 7.87 -0.90 13.91
N TYR A 16 7.60 -0.75 12.62
CA TYR A 16 6.29 -1.05 12.05
C TYR A 16 6.44 -1.78 10.71
N SER A 17 5.43 -2.58 10.36
CA SER A 17 5.31 -3.13 9.03
C SER A 17 3.94 -2.78 8.46
N ALA A 18 3.82 -2.76 7.15
CA ALA A 18 2.54 -2.48 6.49
C ALA A 18 2.37 -3.39 5.28
N PHE A 19 1.13 -3.82 5.07
CA PHE A 19 0.77 -4.61 3.90
C PHE A 19 -0.69 -4.37 3.54
N SER A 20 -1.08 -4.81 2.36
CA SER A 20 -2.45 -4.67 1.87
C SER A 20 -2.82 -5.91 1.05
N ASN A 21 -4.09 -6.27 1.06
CA ASN A 21 -4.60 -7.36 0.23
C ASN A 21 -4.78 -6.91 -1.23
N GLU A 22 -4.91 -5.62 -1.47
CA GLU A 22 -5.15 -5.06 -2.80
C GLU A 22 -3.86 -4.79 -3.57
N VAL A 23 -2.74 -4.70 -2.86
CA VAL A 23 -1.44 -4.35 -3.44
C VAL A 23 -0.41 -5.37 -2.99
N SER A 24 0.31 -5.95 -3.94
CA SER A 24 1.38 -6.89 -3.61
C SER A 24 2.59 -6.13 -3.09
N GLY A 25 3.05 -6.49 -1.90
CA GLY A 25 4.24 -5.90 -1.30
C GLY A 25 4.07 -5.65 0.18
N VAL A 26 5.18 -5.52 0.87
CA VAL A 26 5.23 -5.22 2.29
C VAL A 26 6.37 -4.22 2.50
N THR A 27 6.22 -3.35 3.49
CA THR A 27 7.28 -2.41 3.83
C THR A 27 7.45 -2.32 5.34
N TYR A 28 8.60 -1.80 5.74
CA TYR A 28 8.98 -1.64 7.15
C TYR A 28 9.50 -0.24 7.37
N ALA A 29 9.26 0.31 8.56
CA ALA A 29 9.74 1.64 8.91
C ALA A 29 9.80 1.79 10.43
N ASN A 30 10.45 2.86 10.89
CA ASN A 30 10.63 3.12 12.31
C ASN A 30 9.50 3.95 12.92
N SER A 31 8.68 4.59 12.11
CA SER A 31 7.56 5.40 12.58
C SER A 31 6.34 5.21 11.69
N ILE A 32 5.18 5.60 12.21
CA ILE A 32 3.92 5.50 11.45
C ILE A 32 3.95 6.43 10.23
N GLN A 33 4.48 7.64 10.40
CA GLN A 33 4.57 8.58 9.28
C GLN A 33 5.45 8.02 8.17
N GLU A 34 6.61 7.48 8.53
CA GLU A 34 7.52 6.88 7.57
C GLU A 34 6.92 5.67 6.86
N ILE A 35 6.17 4.84 7.62
CA ILE A 35 5.55 3.65 7.03
C ILE A 35 4.49 4.04 5.99
N LYS A 36 3.74 5.12 6.23
CA LYS A 36 2.76 5.61 5.27
C LYS A 36 3.43 6.12 3.99
N GLU A 37 4.51 6.86 4.14
CA GLU A 37 5.29 7.35 3.00
C GLU A 37 5.86 6.19 2.19
N ASN A 38 6.45 5.21 2.88
CA ASN A 38 7.03 4.05 2.23
C ASN A 38 5.98 3.22 1.51
N PHE A 39 4.80 3.06 2.10
CA PHE A 39 3.76 2.26 1.47
C PHE A 39 3.16 2.95 0.25
N THR A 40 3.13 4.27 0.23
CA THR A 40 2.75 5.01 -0.97
C THR A 40 3.66 4.67 -2.14
N GLU A 41 4.96 4.55 -1.88
CA GLU A 41 5.92 4.12 -2.90
C GLU A 41 5.66 2.69 -3.36
N VAL A 42 5.30 1.80 -2.44
CA VAL A 42 4.95 0.41 -2.77
C VAL A 42 3.75 0.39 -3.71
N ILE A 43 2.74 1.20 -3.44
CA ILE A 43 1.55 1.30 -4.29
C ILE A 43 1.94 1.80 -5.69
N ASP A 44 2.75 2.84 -5.77
CA ASP A 44 3.19 3.40 -7.06
C ASP A 44 3.97 2.37 -7.87
N MET A 45 4.86 1.63 -7.21
CA MET A 45 5.63 0.59 -7.88
C MET A 45 4.75 -0.54 -8.39
N TYR A 46 3.72 -0.91 -7.64
CA TYR A 46 2.79 -1.95 -8.06
C TYR A 46 1.96 -1.48 -9.25
N ILE A 47 1.53 -0.22 -9.25
CA ILE A 47 0.80 0.36 -10.39
C ILE A 47 1.67 0.33 -11.65
N ASP A 48 2.95 0.71 -11.53
CA ASP A 48 3.89 0.65 -12.64
C ASP A 48 4.04 -0.79 -13.16
N TYR A 49 4.13 -1.76 -12.24
CA TYR A 49 4.21 -3.16 -12.60
C TYR A 49 2.97 -3.60 -13.39
N LEU A 50 1.78 -3.20 -12.94
CA LEU A 50 0.53 -3.54 -13.64
C LEU A 50 0.49 -2.94 -15.04
N ASN A 51 0.98 -1.73 -15.21
CA ASN A 51 1.07 -1.09 -16.52
C ASN A 51 2.03 -1.86 -17.44
N GLU A 52 3.14 -2.35 -16.90
CA GLU A 52 4.08 -3.17 -17.68
C GLU A 52 3.45 -4.50 -18.11
N GLN A 53 2.58 -5.06 -17.26
CA GLN A 53 1.84 -6.28 -17.57
C GLN A 53 0.61 -6.02 -18.43
N GLU A 54 0.40 -4.78 -18.86
CA GLU A 54 -0.75 -4.36 -19.67
C GLU A 54 -2.09 -4.55 -18.96
N ASP A 55 -2.07 -4.61 -17.61
CA ASP A 55 -3.29 -4.66 -16.80
C ASP A 55 -3.71 -3.23 -16.47
N TYR A 56 -4.03 -2.46 -17.49
CA TYR A 56 -4.32 -1.04 -17.36
C TYR A 56 -5.58 -0.76 -16.56
N ASN A 57 -6.56 -1.65 -16.62
CA ASN A 57 -7.80 -1.46 -15.89
C ASN A 57 -7.57 -1.51 -14.39
N LYS A 58 -6.83 -2.51 -13.92
CA LYS A 58 -6.50 -2.64 -12.50
C LYS A 58 -5.59 -1.50 -12.04
N ALA A 59 -4.61 -1.13 -12.87
CA ALA A 59 -3.71 -0.01 -12.57
C ALA A 59 -4.50 1.28 -12.37
N ARG A 60 -5.47 1.56 -13.23
CA ARG A 60 -6.30 2.75 -13.13
C ARG A 60 -7.17 2.73 -11.88
N ILE A 61 -7.76 1.58 -11.57
CA ILE A 61 -8.58 1.44 -10.36
C ILE A 61 -7.77 1.73 -9.12
N LEU A 62 -6.55 1.19 -9.02
CA LEU A 62 -5.69 1.43 -7.87
C LEU A 62 -5.24 2.89 -7.80
N ASN A 63 -4.92 3.49 -8.95
CA ASN A 63 -4.50 4.89 -8.99
C ASN A 63 -5.59 5.84 -8.53
N ASP A 64 -6.85 5.49 -8.76
CA ASP A 64 -8.00 6.29 -8.37
C ASP A 64 -8.55 5.92 -6.99
N SER A 65 -7.96 4.94 -6.32
CA SER A 65 -8.45 4.45 -5.04
C SER A 65 -8.05 5.35 -3.88
N GLU A 66 -8.90 5.40 -2.86
CA GLU A 66 -8.61 6.02 -1.60
C GLU A 66 -7.78 5.05 -0.75
N ILE A 67 -6.81 5.55 0.00
CA ILE A 67 -5.98 4.72 0.87
C ILE A 67 -6.45 4.91 2.31
N LYS A 68 -6.75 3.80 2.98
CA LYS A 68 -7.11 3.82 4.40
C LYS A 68 -6.11 2.99 5.19
N TYR A 69 -5.67 3.55 6.30
CA TYR A 69 -4.69 2.90 7.17
C TYR A 69 -5.36 2.41 8.44
N TYR A 70 -5.04 1.18 8.81
CA TYR A 70 -5.52 0.56 10.05
C TYR A 70 -4.31 0.18 10.89
N LEU A 71 -4.28 0.66 12.11
CA LEU A 71 -3.19 0.36 13.05
C LEU A 71 -3.59 -0.76 13.98
N GLU A 72 -2.85 -1.84 13.95
CA GLU A 72 -3.01 -2.96 14.87
C GLU A 72 -1.83 -2.98 15.83
N LEU A 73 -2.14 -2.85 17.12
CA LEU A 73 -1.14 -2.79 18.19
C LEU A 73 -1.09 -4.10 18.97
#